data_89d13d15aa8bd2cc20b285de94e59852
#
_entry.id   89d13d15aa8bd2cc20b285de94e59852
#
_cell.length_a   1.000
_cell.length_b   1.000
_cell.length_c   1.000
_cell.angle_alpha   90.00
_cell.angle_beta   90.00
_cell.angle_gamma   90.00
#
_symmetry.space_group_name_H-M   'P 1'
#
loop_
_entity.id
_entity.type
_entity.pdbx_description
1 polymer ?
#
loop_
_entity_poly.entity_id
_entity_poly.type
_entity_poly.pdbx_seq_one_letter_code
_entity_poly.pdbx_strand_id
1 'polypeptide(L)'
;MTVSAIKIIEPGEIQGLPDKDMPQLVVPSPKHLFAERASRLEYLAKDGELKGWLEFCAMLAKAQSEVIDKVSVASVDDSLITGSLKNHIPPLSISTWKVNEEWSTVYQKFTEQLAANKLPQKATESIAAFSKLSPDDQAKQVIAFLNADEASVRPEYAPFIGAALQLIWTKRAEQLAAYTEFYKGESSLCPVCGSHPIASVVRTGDRDANRFMACSLCASEWYGPRARCTNCETPIEVSILGESQEDSVQGECCDECHGYLKLMLQSKDPMMEVMADDLATIGLDIALSNEGFQRTGRNMYFLSGGEQETKTS
;
A
#
# COMPACT_ATOMS: atom_id res chain seq x y z
N MET A 1 12.01 18.00 10.87
CA MET A 1 10.57 18.21 10.65
C MET A 1 9.88 18.06 11.99
N THR A 2 9.09 19.03 12.41
CA THR A 2 8.28 18.99 13.63
C THR A 2 6.83 18.91 13.22
N VAL A 3 6.08 18.03 13.84
CA VAL A 3 4.63 17.90 13.61
C VAL A 3 3.86 18.49 14.78
N SER A 4 2.68 19.02 14.49
CA SER A 4 1.74 19.51 15.51
C SER A 4 0.32 19.14 15.14
N ALA A 5 -0.58 19.13 16.13
CA ALA A 5 -1.98 18.89 15.89
C ALA A 5 -2.56 20.00 15.00
N ILE A 6 -3.07 19.60 13.84
CA ILE A 6 -3.70 20.49 12.87
C ILE A 6 -5.20 20.57 13.15
N LYS A 7 -5.83 19.43 13.41
CA LYS A 7 -7.24 19.30 13.67
C LYS A 7 -7.54 18.06 14.53
N ILE A 8 -8.48 18.20 15.46
CA ILE A 8 -9.14 17.09 16.15
C ILE A 8 -10.51 16.92 15.50
N ILE A 9 -10.82 15.72 15.04
CA ILE A 9 -12.12 15.40 14.45
C ILE A 9 -12.97 14.78 15.56
N GLU A 10 -14.00 15.51 16.02
CA GLU A 10 -14.92 15.02 17.04
C GLU A 10 -15.96 14.05 16.45
N PRO A 11 -16.42 13.06 17.24
CA PRO A 11 -17.55 12.24 16.86
C PRO A 11 -18.80 13.13 16.64
N GLY A 12 -19.28 13.21 15.41
CA GLY A 12 -20.43 14.06 15.04
C GLY A 12 -20.11 15.17 14.02
N GLU A 13 -18.84 15.49 13.77
CA GLU A 13 -18.45 16.31 12.60
C GLU A 13 -18.56 15.54 11.26
N ILE A 14 -19.07 14.33 11.30
CA ILE A 14 -19.24 13.45 10.15
C ILE A 14 -20.43 13.92 9.34
N GLN A 15 -20.20 14.61 8.26
CA GLN A 15 -21.25 14.99 7.33
C GLN A 15 -21.53 13.82 6.36
N GLY A 16 -22.79 13.36 6.42
CA GLY A 16 -23.42 12.59 5.37
C GLY A 16 -23.10 11.08 5.37
N LEU A 17 -24.16 10.30 5.25
CA LEU A 17 -24.05 8.93 4.72
C LEU A 17 -23.55 9.03 3.27
N PRO A 18 -22.73 8.06 2.81
CA PRO A 18 -22.29 8.02 1.42
C PRO A 18 -23.52 8.07 0.50
N ASP A 19 -23.41 8.80 -0.61
CA ASP A 19 -24.40 8.77 -1.65
C ASP A 19 -24.66 7.31 -2.04
N LYS A 20 -25.94 6.93 -2.21
CA LYS A 20 -26.32 5.54 -2.51
C LYS A 20 -25.68 5.02 -3.80
N ASP A 21 -25.30 5.93 -4.69
CA ASP A 21 -24.68 5.61 -5.98
C ASP A 21 -23.14 5.62 -5.93
N MET A 22 -22.53 5.95 -4.78
CA MET A 22 -21.08 5.96 -4.63
C MET A 22 -20.53 4.53 -4.52
N PRO A 23 -19.50 4.17 -5.33
CA PRO A 23 -18.87 2.86 -5.24
C PRO A 23 -18.20 2.66 -3.87
N GLN A 24 -18.60 1.60 -3.17
CA GLN A 24 -18.04 1.24 -1.85
C GLN A 24 -16.65 0.58 -1.97
N LEU A 25 -16.34 0.01 -3.13
CA LEU A 25 -15.09 -0.65 -3.46
C LEU A 25 -14.70 -0.30 -4.91
N VAL A 26 -13.46 0.11 -5.08
CA VAL A 26 -12.87 0.37 -6.40
C VAL A 26 -11.65 -0.53 -6.56
N VAL A 27 -11.63 -1.32 -7.61
CA VAL A 27 -10.48 -2.16 -7.97
C VAL A 27 -9.55 -1.43 -8.95
N PRO A 28 -8.26 -1.75 -8.98
CA PRO A 28 -7.29 -1.05 -9.82
C PRO A 28 -7.48 -1.33 -11.32
N SER A 29 -6.96 -0.43 -12.14
CA SER A 29 -6.57 -0.70 -13.52
C SER A 29 -5.03 -0.79 -13.58
N PRO A 30 -4.44 -1.99 -13.53
CA PRO A 30 -3.00 -2.15 -13.29
C PRO A 30 -2.12 -1.44 -14.32
N LYS A 31 -2.56 -1.41 -15.58
CA LYS A 31 -1.84 -0.75 -16.66
C LYS A 31 -1.67 0.76 -16.42
N HIS A 32 -2.73 1.44 -16.01
CA HIS A 32 -2.71 2.87 -15.71
C HIS A 32 -1.99 3.14 -14.38
N LEU A 33 -2.30 2.34 -13.37
CA LEU A 33 -1.74 2.47 -12.02
C LEU A 33 -0.21 2.58 -12.01
N PHE A 34 0.47 1.61 -12.62
CA PHE A 34 1.94 1.58 -12.58
C PHE A 34 2.58 2.67 -13.44
N ALA A 35 1.94 3.07 -14.54
CA ALA A 35 2.41 4.18 -15.37
C ALA A 35 2.27 5.54 -14.64
N GLU A 36 1.13 5.77 -13.99
CA GLU A 36 0.88 6.97 -13.18
C GLU A 36 1.85 7.05 -12.01
N ARG A 37 2.07 5.93 -11.30
CA ARG A 37 3.04 5.82 -10.20
C ARG A 37 4.46 6.15 -10.67
N ALA A 38 4.90 5.59 -11.78
CA ALA A 38 6.22 5.88 -12.34
C ALA A 38 6.37 7.38 -12.63
N SER A 39 5.39 7.97 -13.32
CA SER A 39 5.39 9.40 -13.65
C SER A 39 5.37 10.28 -12.40
N ARG A 40 4.58 9.91 -11.38
CA ARG A 40 4.54 10.65 -10.10
C ARG A 40 5.86 10.58 -9.36
N LEU A 41 6.48 9.41 -9.27
CA LEU A 41 7.78 9.21 -8.65
C LEU A 41 8.88 10.01 -9.36
N GLU A 42 8.89 10.00 -10.69
CA GLU A 42 9.81 10.83 -11.49
C GLU A 42 9.62 12.33 -11.24
N TYR A 43 8.37 12.76 -11.04
CA TYR A 43 8.07 14.15 -10.70
C TYR A 43 8.58 14.52 -9.31
N LEU A 44 8.31 13.67 -8.30
CA LEU A 44 8.72 13.87 -6.91
C LEU A 44 10.25 13.75 -6.72
N ALA A 45 10.92 13.02 -7.61
CA ALA A 45 12.38 12.84 -7.58
C ALA A 45 13.17 14.03 -8.15
N LYS A 46 12.53 15.09 -8.65
CA LYS A 46 13.25 16.21 -9.28
C LYS A 46 14.18 16.91 -8.32
N ASP A 47 13.72 17.09 -7.08
CA ASP A 47 14.44 17.81 -6.04
C ASP A 47 14.32 17.10 -4.69
N GLY A 48 15.26 17.33 -3.78
CA GLY A 48 15.21 16.87 -2.40
C GLY A 48 16.17 15.71 -2.04
N GLU A 49 16.23 15.42 -0.76
CA GLU A 49 17.15 14.43 -0.17
C GLU A 49 16.82 12.99 -0.57
N LEU A 50 15.55 12.71 -0.88
CA LEU A 50 15.08 11.39 -1.27
C LEU A 50 15.20 11.10 -2.79
N LYS A 51 15.79 12.03 -3.57
CA LYS A 51 15.89 11.95 -5.02
C LYS A 51 16.31 10.56 -5.51
N GLY A 52 17.47 10.08 -5.08
CA GLY A 52 17.99 8.78 -5.55
C GLY A 52 17.11 7.58 -5.19
N TRP A 53 16.44 7.65 -4.05
CA TRP A 53 15.46 6.64 -3.64
C TRP A 53 14.21 6.67 -4.51
N LEU A 54 13.64 7.85 -4.74
CA LEU A 54 12.44 8.01 -5.56
C LEU A 54 12.71 7.65 -7.04
N GLU A 55 13.89 8.00 -7.57
CA GLU A 55 14.33 7.55 -8.91
C GLU A 55 14.40 6.01 -8.99
N PHE A 56 14.93 5.35 -7.97
CA PHE A 56 14.93 3.88 -7.91
C PHE A 56 13.51 3.32 -7.85
N CYS A 57 12.63 3.87 -7.03
CA CYS A 57 11.23 3.45 -6.97
C CYS A 57 10.49 3.70 -8.30
N ALA A 58 10.82 4.79 -9.01
CA ALA A 58 10.30 5.04 -10.35
C ALA A 58 10.71 3.95 -11.35
N MET A 59 11.95 3.44 -11.27
CA MET A 59 12.41 2.31 -12.11
C MET A 59 11.59 1.04 -11.82
N LEU A 60 11.27 0.76 -10.55
CA LEU A 60 10.40 -0.38 -10.19
C LEU A 60 9.01 -0.24 -10.81
N ALA A 61 8.36 0.91 -10.60
CA ALA A 61 7.02 1.17 -11.14
C ALA A 61 6.98 1.15 -12.67
N LYS A 62 8.01 1.68 -13.31
CA LYS A 62 8.15 1.64 -14.78
C LYS A 62 8.27 0.20 -15.28
N ALA A 63 9.13 -0.62 -14.66
CA ALA A 63 9.25 -2.03 -15.02
C ALA A 63 7.93 -2.79 -14.81
N GLN A 64 7.18 -2.49 -13.74
CA GLN A 64 5.85 -3.06 -13.53
C GLN A 64 4.88 -2.65 -14.65
N SER A 65 4.87 -1.38 -15.07
CA SER A 65 4.03 -0.89 -16.17
C SER A 65 4.35 -1.58 -17.50
N GLU A 66 5.63 -1.86 -17.77
CA GLU A 66 6.09 -2.46 -19.02
C GLU A 66 5.87 -3.98 -19.07
N VAL A 67 5.75 -4.64 -17.90
CA VAL A 67 5.60 -6.09 -17.81
C VAL A 67 4.18 -6.56 -17.52
N ILE A 68 3.30 -5.69 -17.02
CA ILE A 68 1.98 -6.09 -16.53
C ILE A 68 1.12 -6.81 -17.58
N ASP A 69 1.20 -6.39 -18.83
CA ASP A 69 0.47 -7.02 -19.94
C ASP A 69 1.10 -8.37 -20.36
N LYS A 70 2.37 -8.61 -19.98
CA LYS A 70 3.14 -9.83 -20.33
C LYS A 70 3.07 -10.91 -19.27
N VAL A 71 2.61 -10.58 -18.04
CA VAL A 71 2.43 -11.57 -16.98
C VAL A 71 1.03 -12.14 -17.00
N SER A 72 0.94 -13.44 -16.75
CA SER A 72 -0.33 -14.15 -16.58
C SER A 72 -0.50 -14.51 -15.12
N VAL A 73 -1.68 -14.31 -14.58
CA VAL A 73 -2.06 -14.71 -13.24
C VAL A 73 -3.25 -15.67 -13.32
N ALA A 74 -3.41 -16.51 -12.31
CA ALA A 74 -4.54 -17.39 -12.23
C ALA A 74 -5.86 -16.59 -12.23
N SER A 75 -6.88 -17.12 -12.91
CA SER A 75 -8.24 -16.57 -12.84
C SER A 75 -8.78 -16.66 -11.41
N VAL A 76 -9.56 -15.65 -11.04
CA VAL A 76 -10.28 -15.67 -9.77
C VAL A 76 -11.54 -16.54 -9.97
N ASP A 77 -11.62 -17.64 -9.23
CA ASP A 77 -12.71 -18.58 -9.34
C ASP A 77 -13.99 -18.03 -8.67
N ASP A 78 -15.14 -18.25 -9.29
CA ASP A 78 -16.45 -17.84 -8.75
C ASP A 78 -16.74 -18.45 -7.37
N SER A 79 -16.17 -19.62 -7.07
CA SER A 79 -16.29 -20.25 -5.75
C SER A 79 -15.56 -19.47 -4.67
N LEU A 80 -14.42 -18.83 -4.98
CA LEU A 80 -13.71 -17.96 -4.05
C LEU A 80 -14.55 -16.72 -3.71
N ILE A 81 -15.23 -16.16 -4.72
CA ILE A 81 -16.09 -14.99 -4.55
C ILE A 81 -17.32 -15.36 -3.73
N THR A 82 -17.99 -16.44 -4.08
CA THR A 82 -19.17 -16.95 -3.33
C THR A 82 -18.78 -17.30 -1.89
N GLY A 83 -17.63 -17.94 -1.70
CA GLY A 83 -17.07 -18.25 -0.39
C GLY A 83 -16.73 -17.02 0.42
N SER A 84 -16.18 -15.99 -0.22
CA SER A 84 -15.88 -14.69 0.38
C SER A 84 -17.14 -14.01 0.91
N LEU A 85 -18.17 -13.92 0.08
CA LEU A 85 -19.45 -13.32 0.45
C LEU A 85 -20.12 -14.03 1.62
N LYS A 86 -20.04 -15.37 1.65
CA LYS A 86 -20.67 -16.18 2.69
C LYS A 86 -19.93 -16.12 4.03
N ASN A 87 -18.61 -16.05 4.00
CA ASN A 87 -17.76 -16.22 5.18
C ASN A 87 -17.08 -14.90 5.61
N HIS A 88 -17.30 -13.81 4.91
CA HIS A 88 -16.63 -12.52 5.13
C HIS A 88 -15.10 -12.61 5.08
N ILE A 89 -14.56 -13.47 4.21
CA ILE A 89 -13.12 -13.66 4.00
C ILE A 89 -12.74 -12.98 2.69
N PRO A 90 -11.68 -12.16 2.64
CA PRO A 90 -11.22 -11.53 1.40
C PRO A 90 -10.96 -12.56 0.29
N PRO A 91 -11.48 -12.38 -0.95
CA PRO A 91 -11.37 -13.38 -2.02
C PRO A 91 -9.91 -13.65 -2.44
N LEU A 92 -9.02 -12.67 -2.28
CA LEU A 92 -7.59 -12.79 -2.57
C LEU A 92 -6.76 -12.77 -1.28
N SER A 93 -7.25 -13.38 -0.22
CA SER A 93 -6.65 -13.32 1.12
C SER A 93 -5.17 -13.70 1.12
N ILE A 94 -4.34 -12.81 1.69
CA ILE A 94 -2.91 -13.06 1.89
C ILE A 94 -2.66 -14.26 2.82
N SER A 95 -3.55 -14.52 3.78
CA SER A 95 -3.36 -15.57 4.79
C SER A 95 -3.45 -16.99 4.23
N THR A 96 -4.09 -17.17 3.08
CA THR A 96 -4.25 -18.50 2.42
C THR A 96 -3.32 -18.68 1.23
N TRP A 97 -2.69 -17.61 0.78
CA TRP A 97 -1.82 -17.68 -0.40
C TRP A 97 -0.47 -18.35 -0.08
N LYS A 98 0.02 -19.10 -1.07
CA LYS A 98 1.31 -19.80 -1.00
C LYS A 98 2.15 -19.45 -2.21
N VAL A 99 3.47 -19.39 -2.01
CA VAL A 99 4.42 -19.27 -3.11
C VAL A 99 4.28 -20.47 -4.03
N ASN A 100 4.20 -20.21 -5.32
CA ASN A 100 3.96 -21.19 -6.37
C ASN A 100 4.68 -20.80 -7.67
N GLU A 101 4.48 -21.56 -8.75
CA GLU A 101 5.10 -21.30 -10.05
C GLU A 101 4.69 -19.94 -10.65
N GLU A 102 3.47 -19.48 -10.41
CA GLU A 102 3.02 -18.17 -10.84
C GLU A 102 3.91 -17.06 -10.26
N TRP A 103 4.21 -17.13 -8.95
CA TRP A 103 5.13 -16.19 -8.31
C TRP A 103 6.50 -16.20 -9.00
N SER A 104 7.09 -17.38 -9.18
CA SER A 104 8.44 -17.51 -9.77
C SER A 104 8.49 -16.93 -11.19
N THR A 105 7.45 -17.20 -11.98
CA THR A 105 7.31 -16.69 -13.35
C THR A 105 7.16 -15.17 -13.38
N VAL A 106 6.30 -14.62 -12.51
CA VAL A 106 6.09 -13.16 -12.43
C VAL A 106 7.34 -12.45 -11.94
N TYR A 107 7.98 -12.97 -10.89
CA TYR A 107 9.21 -12.41 -10.36
C TYR A 107 10.32 -12.40 -11.42
N GLN A 108 10.50 -13.50 -12.14
CA GLN A 108 11.51 -13.60 -13.21
C GLN A 108 11.24 -12.56 -14.31
N LYS A 109 10.04 -12.50 -14.86
CA LYS A 109 9.68 -11.53 -15.91
C LYS A 109 9.87 -10.09 -15.46
N PHE A 110 9.50 -9.79 -14.22
CA PHE A 110 9.68 -8.47 -13.64
C PHE A 110 11.16 -8.10 -13.51
N THR A 111 11.99 -8.99 -12.97
CA THR A 111 13.42 -8.72 -12.77
C THR A 111 14.20 -8.68 -14.09
N GLU A 112 13.82 -9.47 -15.10
CA GLU A 112 14.35 -9.37 -16.46
C GLU A 112 14.02 -8.01 -17.09
N GLN A 113 12.78 -7.54 -16.96
CA GLN A 113 12.38 -6.22 -17.46
C GLN A 113 13.11 -5.09 -16.71
N LEU A 114 13.26 -5.24 -15.41
CA LEU A 114 13.97 -4.28 -14.57
C LEU A 114 15.47 -4.22 -14.92
N ALA A 115 16.10 -5.35 -15.19
CA ALA A 115 17.51 -5.44 -15.57
C ALA A 115 17.82 -4.79 -16.94
N ALA A 116 16.82 -4.56 -17.79
CA ALA A 116 16.99 -3.80 -19.02
C ALA A 116 17.28 -2.31 -18.79
N ASN A 117 17.05 -1.82 -17.56
CA ASN A 117 17.37 -0.46 -17.14
C ASN A 117 18.74 -0.42 -16.44
N LYS A 118 19.36 0.77 -16.39
CA LYS A 118 20.59 0.98 -15.60
C LYS A 118 20.28 0.99 -14.11
N LEU A 119 20.23 -0.19 -13.50
CA LEU A 119 20.04 -0.32 -12.06
C LEU A 119 21.29 0.11 -11.27
N PRO A 120 21.11 0.62 -10.04
CA PRO A 120 22.20 0.72 -9.08
C PRO A 120 22.87 -0.66 -8.86
N GLN A 121 24.19 -0.67 -8.68
CA GLN A 121 24.95 -1.92 -8.51
C GLN A 121 24.38 -2.79 -7.38
N LYS A 122 24.07 -2.19 -6.22
CA LYS A 122 23.48 -2.91 -5.07
C LYS A 122 22.14 -3.57 -5.41
N ALA A 123 21.29 -2.92 -6.23
CA ALA A 123 20.03 -3.51 -6.68
C ALA A 123 20.26 -4.75 -7.56
N THR A 124 21.21 -4.67 -8.49
CA THR A 124 21.58 -5.81 -9.33
C THR A 124 22.13 -6.97 -8.49
N GLU A 125 23.00 -6.68 -7.53
CA GLU A 125 23.55 -7.68 -6.60
C GLU A 125 22.47 -8.33 -5.75
N SER A 126 21.48 -7.57 -5.26
CA SER A 126 20.37 -8.06 -4.46
C SER A 126 19.47 -9.01 -5.25
N ILE A 127 19.12 -8.66 -6.50
CA ILE A 127 18.35 -9.54 -7.40
C ILE A 127 19.11 -10.85 -7.65
N ALA A 128 20.40 -10.75 -7.94
CA ALA A 128 21.24 -11.93 -8.20
C ALA A 128 21.41 -12.81 -6.94
N ALA A 129 21.50 -12.19 -5.75
CA ALA A 129 21.59 -12.91 -4.48
C ALA A 129 20.28 -13.63 -4.17
N PHE A 130 19.14 -12.99 -4.34
CA PHE A 130 17.82 -13.61 -4.14
C PHE A 130 17.61 -14.79 -5.10
N SER A 131 17.96 -14.64 -6.37
CA SER A 131 17.81 -15.69 -7.39
C SER A 131 18.69 -16.94 -7.13
N LYS A 132 19.75 -16.80 -6.30
CA LYS A 132 20.61 -17.92 -5.90
C LYS A 132 20.12 -18.67 -4.66
N LEU A 133 19.12 -18.14 -3.96
CA LEU A 133 18.51 -18.84 -2.83
C LEU A 133 17.81 -20.11 -3.32
N SER A 134 17.71 -21.10 -2.43
CA SER A 134 16.87 -22.26 -2.70
C SER A 134 15.40 -21.82 -2.85
N PRO A 135 14.55 -22.58 -3.60
CA PRO A 135 13.13 -22.27 -3.70
C PRO A 135 12.43 -22.13 -2.34
N ASP A 136 12.81 -22.94 -1.36
CA ASP A 136 12.28 -22.89 0.00
C ASP A 136 12.69 -21.61 0.73
N ASP A 137 13.93 -21.16 0.56
CA ASP A 137 14.40 -19.92 1.20
C ASP A 137 13.83 -18.68 0.52
N GLN A 138 13.66 -18.69 -0.81
CA GLN A 138 12.89 -17.66 -1.50
C GLN A 138 11.47 -17.59 -0.96
N ALA A 139 10.78 -18.73 -0.82
CA ALA A 139 9.43 -18.80 -0.31
C ALA A 139 9.33 -18.24 1.13
N LYS A 140 10.30 -18.56 2.00
CA LYS A 140 10.35 -17.99 3.37
C LYS A 140 10.42 -16.46 3.33
N GLN A 141 11.30 -15.88 2.50
CA GLN A 141 11.44 -14.42 2.38
C GLN A 141 10.13 -13.77 1.88
N VAL A 142 9.49 -14.37 0.88
CA VAL A 142 8.26 -13.86 0.29
C VAL A 142 7.09 -13.93 1.29
N ILE A 143 6.93 -15.04 1.99
CA ILE A 143 5.86 -15.22 2.98
C ILE A 143 6.09 -14.33 4.20
N ALA A 144 7.32 -14.21 4.69
CA ALA A 144 7.66 -13.30 5.78
C ALA A 144 7.33 -11.84 5.38
N PHE A 145 7.74 -11.44 4.16
CA PHE A 145 7.40 -10.12 3.64
C PHE A 145 5.88 -9.93 3.55
N LEU A 146 5.13 -10.90 3.01
CA LEU A 146 3.67 -10.78 2.86
C LEU A 146 2.95 -10.68 4.22
N ASN A 147 3.45 -11.36 5.24
CA ASN A 147 2.90 -11.36 6.61
C ASN A 147 3.39 -10.20 7.48
N ALA A 148 4.16 -9.26 6.93
CA ALA A 148 4.78 -8.16 7.67
C ALA A 148 5.72 -8.61 8.81
N ASP A 149 6.35 -9.80 8.68
CA ASP A 149 7.42 -10.25 9.55
C ASP A 149 8.75 -9.64 9.08
N GLU A 150 8.94 -8.36 9.37
CA GLU A 150 10.10 -7.60 8.91
C GLU A 150 11.42 -8.13 9.44
N ALA A 151 11.41 -8.76 10.64
CA ALA A 151 12.60 -9.34 11.24
C ALA A 151 13.17 -10.54 10.45
N SER A 152 12.30 -11.24 9.73
CA SER A 152 12.65 -12.43 8.93
C SER A 152 12.96 -12.10 7.45
N VAL A 153 12.79 -10.83 7.03
CA VAL A 153 13.02 -10.39 5.66
C VAL A 153 14.34 -9.64 5.55
N ARG A 154 15.15 -10.01 4.57
CA ARG A 154 16.33 -9.21 4.23
C ARG A 154 15.89 -7.93 3.52
N PRO A 155 16.22 -6.73 4.07
CA PRO A 155 15.72 -5.46 3.54
C PRO A 155 16.03 -5.22 2.07
N GLU A 156 17.19 -5.70 1.61
CA GLU A 156 17.62 -5.55 0.21
C GLU A 156 16.75 -6.33 -0.78
N TYR A 157 15.95 -7.31 -0.34
CA TYR A 157 15.04 -8.07 -1.20
C TYR A 157 13.63 -7.45 -1.26
N ALA A 158 13.26 -6.70 -0.23
CA ALA A 158 11.91 -6.20 -0.03
C ALA A 158 11.32 -5.46 -1.24
N PRO A 159 12.00 -4.49 -1.88
CA PRO A 159 11.44 -3.74 -3.01
C PRO A 159 11.07 -4.64 -4.19
N PHE A 160 11.89 -5.66 -4.46
CA PHE A 160 11.68 -6.57 -5.59
C PHE A 160 10.58 -7.58 -5.30
N ILE A 161 10.52 -8.10 -4.07
CA ILE A 161 9.45 -8.99 -3.61
C ILE A 161 8.12 -8.23 -3.66
N GLY A 162 8.07 -7.05 -3.07
CA GLY A 162 6.86 -6.24 -3.01
C GLY A 162 6.33 -5.85 -4.39
N ALA A 163 7.22 -5.41 -5.30
CA ALA A 163 6.85 -5.06 -6.67
C ALA A 163 6.30 -6.27 -7.44
N ALA A 164 6.90 -7.45 -7.31
CA ALA A 164 6.40 -8.66 -7.97
C ALA A 164 5.06 -9.13 -7.39
N LEU A 165 4.87 -9.05 -6.06
CA LEU A 165 3.60 -9.35 -5.41
C LEU A 165 2.49 -8.41 -5.89
N GLN A 166 2.76 -7.12 -6.04
CA GLN A 166 1.80 -6.17 -6.58
C GLN A 166 1.33 -6.54 -7.99
N LEU A 167 2.20 -7.02 -8.88
CA LEU A 167 1.80 -7.47 -10.21
C LEU A 167 0.75 -8.58 -10.14
N ILE A 168 0.92 -9.53 -9.22
CA ILE A 168 -0.02 -10.63 -9.02
C ILE A 168 -1.35 -10.12 -8.46
N TRP A 169 -1.30 -9.39 -7.35
CA TRP A 169 -2.51 -8.98 -6.64
C TRP A 169 -3.32 -7.92 -7.38
N THR A 170 -2.69 -6.95 -8.04
CA THR A 170 -3.42 -5.95 -8.82
C THR A 170 -4.11 -6.57 -10.03
N LYS A 171 -3.42 -7.50 -10.72
CA LYS A 171 -3.99 -8.19 -11.88
C LYS A 171 -5.12 -9.16 -11.53
N ARG A 172 -5.07 -9.77 -10.34
CA ARG A 172 -6.17 -10.57 -9.81
C ARG A 172 -7.31 -9.69 -9.31
N ALA A 173 -7.02 -8.56 -8.67
CA ALA A 173 -8.03 -7.62 -8.18
C ALA A 173 -8.83 -7.00 -9.34
N GLU A 174 -8.20 -6.69 -10.48
CA GLU A 174 -8.88 -6.23 -11.70
C GLU A 174 -10.01 -7.16 -12.14
N GLN A 175 -9.84 -8.48 -11.93
CA GLN A 175 -10.87 -9.49 -12.27
C GLN A 175 -12.11 -9.39 -11.39
N LEU A 176 -12.04 -8.68 -10.26
CA LEU A 176 -13.14 -8.48 -9.32
C LEU A 176 -14.02 -7.26 -9.67
N ALA A 177 -13.80 -6.58 -10.79
CA ALA A 177 -14.56 -5.39 -11.15
C ALA A 177 -16.09 -5.62 -11.20
N ALA A 178 -16.53 -6.78 -11.70
CA ALA A 178 -17.94 -7.17 -11.72
C ALA A 178 -18.52 -7.50 -10.33
N TYR A 179 -17.67 -7.67 -9.33
CA TYR A 179 -18.06 -8.10 -7.97
C TYR A 179 -17.97 -6.97 -6.94
N THR A 180 -17.59 -5.76 -7.36
CA THR A 180 -17.53 -4.58 -6.48
C THR A 180 -18.88 -4.24 -5.86
N GLU A 181 -19.97 -4.63 -6.50
CA GLU A 181 -21.34 -4.46 -6.01
C GLU A 181 -21.64 -5.23 -4.72
N PHE A 182 -20.90 -6.30 -4.46
CA PHE A 182 -21.13 -7.17 -3.30
C PHE A 182 -20.51 -6.64 -2.03
N TYR A 183 -19.51 -5.76 -2.13
CA TYR A 183 -18.93 -5.15 -0.95
C TYR A 183 -19.85 -4.04 -0.44
N LYS A 184 -20.49 -4.32 0.69
CA LYS A 184 -21.34 -3.38 1.41
C LYS A 184 -20.94 -3.43 2.88
N GLY A 185 -19.91 -2.71 3.24
CA GLY A 185 -19.49 -2.76 4.62
C GLY A 185 -18.34 -1.83 4.92
N GLU A 186 -18.11 -1.68 6.21
CA GLU A 186 -16.96 -0.99 6.77
C GLU A 186 -15.94 -2.05 7.16
N SER A 187 -14.73 -1.92 6.65
CA SER A 187 -13.64 -2.83 7.01
C SER A 187 -12.37 -2.04 7.27
N SER A 188 -11.70 -2.37 8.34
CA SER A 188 -10.38 -1.83 8.69
C SER A 188 -9.28 -2.41 7.80
N LEU A 189 -9.50 -3.63 7.30
CA LEU A 189 -8.60 -4.32 6.38
C LEU A 189 -9.14 -4.25 4.95
N CYS A 190 -8.24 -4.43 3.98
CA CYS A 190 -8.62 -4.49 2.58
C CYS A 190 -9.62 -5.63 2.32
N PRO A 191 -10.84 -5.34 1.81
CA PRO A 191 -11.86 -6.35 1.57
C PRO A 191 -11.48 -7.32 0.42
N VAL A 192 -10.48 -6.96 -0.37
CA VAL A 192 -10.00 -7.78 -1.49
C VAL A 192 -8.91 -8.76 -1.06
N CYS A 193 -7.91 -8.32 -0.29
CA CYS A 193 -6.75 -9.16 0.04
C CYS A 193 -6.46 -9.32 1.54
N GLY A 194 -7.13 -8.57 2.41
CA GLY A 194 -6.95 -8.66 3.86
C GLY A 194 -5.74 -7.89 4.42
N SER A 195 -5.01 -7.13 3.59
CA SER A 195 -3.89 -6.31 4.07
C SER A 195 -4.39 -5.05 4.79
N HIS A 196 -3.57 -4.51 5.69
CA HIS A 196 -3.78 -3.17 6.24
C HIS A 196 -3.72 -2.10 5.14
N PRO A 197 -4.51 -1.02 5.23
CA PRO A 197 -4.40 0.12 4.32
C PRO A 197 -3.03 0.80 4.48
N ILE A 198 -2.51 1.34 3.39
CA ILE A 198 -1.30 2.17 3.42
C ILE A 198 -1.60 3.62 3.77
N ALA A 199 -2.75 4.11 3.33
CA ALA A 199 -3.21 5.48 3.54
C ALA A 199 -4.73 5.56 3.53
N SER A 200 -5.26 6.62 4.12
CA SER A 200 -6.60 7.12 3.83
C SER A 200 -6.52 8.25 2.81
N VAL A 201 -7.46 8.29 1.87
CA VAL A 201 -7.47 9.26 0.78
C VAL A 201 -8.82 9.96 0.74
N VAL A 202 -8.83 11.27 0.81
CA VAL A 202 -10.02 12.07 0.51
C VAL A 202 -10.01 12.41 -0.97
N ARG A 203 -10.90 11.78 -1.72
CA ARG A 203 -10.99 11.92 -3.17
C ARG A 203 -11.78 13.17 -3.58
N THR A 204 -11.59 13.61 -4.83
CA THR A 204 -12.36 14.66 -5.50
C THR A 204 -13.19 14.06 -6.65
N GLY A 205 -14.11 14.86 -7.25
CA GLY A 205 -14.98 14.40 -8.33
C GLY A 205 -16.13 13.53 -7.83
N ASP A 206 -16.44 12.44 -8.51
CA ASP A 206 -17.58 11.56 -8.19
C ASP A 206 -17.52 10.94 -6.79
N ARG A 207 -16.36 10.98 -6.16
CA ARG A 207 -16.11 10.52 -4.78
C ARG A 207 -15.80 11.68 -3.83
N ASP A 208 -16.21 12.90 -4.19
CA ASP A 208 -15.84 14.13 -3.49
C ASP A 208 -16.16 14.10 -2.00
N ALA A 209 -15.23 14.62 -1.23
CA ALA A 209 -15.26 14.65 0.22
C ALA A 209 -15.42 13.29 0.93
N ASN A 210 -15.43 12.17 0.22
CA ASN A 210 -15.46 10.84 0.83
C ASN A 210 -14.05 10.33 1.08
N ARG A 211 -13.88 9.67 2.26
CA ARG A 211 -12.65 9.03 2.67
C ARG A 211 -12.62 7.59 2.19
N PHE A 212 -11.58 7.24 1.47
CA PHE A 212 -11.29 5.89 1.05
C PHE A 212 -10.01 5.39 1.72
N MET A 213 -9.98 4.11 2.07
CA MET A 213 -8.75 3.41 2.41
C MET A 213 -8.11 2.92 1.13
N ALA A 214 -6.79 2.94 1.04
CA ALA A 214 -6.04 2.44 -0.10
C ALA A 214 -5.14 1.27 0.30
N CYS A 215 -5.11 0.23 -0.51
CA CYS A 215 -4.27 -0.95 -0.31
C CYS A 215 -2.96 -0.82 -1.09
N SER A 216 -1.82 -1.02 -0.43
CA SER A 216 -0.52 -1.02 -1.11
C SER A 216 -0.26 -2.28 -1.93
N LEU A 217 -0.89 -3.41 -1.61
CA LEU A 217 -0.65 -4.68 -2.26
C LEU A 217 -1.50 -4.85 -3.53
N CYS A 218 -2.82 -4.80 -3.40
CA CYS A 218 -3.73 -5.00 -4.53
C CYS A 218 -4.22 -3.70 -5.18
N ALA A 219 -3.85 -2.56 -4.61
CA ALA A 219 -4.24 -1.21 -5.04
C ALA A 219 -5.76 -0.96 -5.13
N SER A 220 -6.58 -1.79 -4.45
CA SER A 220 -8.00 -1.50 -4.29
C SER A 220 -8.21 -0.38 -3.28
N GLU A 221 -9.24 0.42 -3.51
CA GLU A 221 -9.70 1.45 -2.58
C GLU A 221 -11.10 1.09 -2.09
N TRP A 222 -11.36 1.27 -0.81
CA TRP A 222 -12.67 1.02 -0.24
C TRP A 222 -13.10 2.15 0.69
N TYR A 223 -14.41 2.37 0.75
CA TYR A 223 -14.97 3.38 1.63
C TYR A 223 -14.59 3.11 3.08
N GLY A 224 -14.11 4.12 3.76
CA GLY A 224 -13.79 4.10 5.19
C GLY A 224 -14.49 5.23 5.93
N PRO A 225 -15.26 4.92 6.99
CA PRO A 225 -15.90 5.95 7.77
C PRO A 225 -14.86 6.88 8.40
N ARG A 226 -15.22 8.17 8.49
CA ARG A 226 -14.42 9.14 9.24
C ARG A 226 -14.58 8.91 10.75
N ALA A 227 -13.62 9.41 11.52
CA ALA A 227 -13.63 9.34 12.99
C ALA A 227 -13.71 7.90 13.56
N ARG A 228 -12.97 6.99 12.90
CA ARG A 228 -12.75 5.64 13.41
C ARG A 228 -11.31 5.23 13.11
N CYS A 229 -10.60 4.77 14.11
CA CYS A 229 -9.24 4.23 13.92
C CYS A 229 -9.29 2.96 13.08
N THR A 230 -8.44 2.86 12.05
CA THR A 230 -8.35 1.68 11.17
C THR A 230 -7.58 0.53 11.79
N ASN A 231 -6.93 0.74 12.93
CA ASN A 231 -6.14 -0.28 13.61
C ASN A 231 -6.90 -0.91 14.80
N CYS A 232 -7.37 -0.10 15.74
CA CYS A 232 -8.07 -0.60 16.93
C CYS A 232 -9.60 -0.52 16.85
N GLU A 233 -10.13 0.03 15.76
CA GLU A 233 -11.56 0.18 15.45
C GLU A 233 -12.35 1.02 16.46
N THR A 234 -11.69 1.66 17.41
CA THR A 234 -12.34 2.49 18.40
C THR A 234 -12.90 3.76 17.74
N PRO A 235 -14.16 4.13 18.06
CA PRO A 235 -14.76 5.39 17.61
C PRO A 235 -14.24 6.53 18.49
N ILE A 236 -12.99 6.96 18.28
CA ILE A 236 -12.35 8.00 19.08
C ILE A 236 -11.97 9.17 18.22
N GLU A 237 -11.69 10.27 18.92
CA GLU A 237 -10.99 11.42 18.37
C GLU A 237 -9.71 10.98 17.67
N VAL A 238 -9.64 11.27 16.39
CA VAL A 238 -8.44 11.06 15.58
C VAL A 238 -7.78 12.40 15.41
N SER A 239 -6.57 12.53 15.91
CA SER A 239 -5.75 13.72 15.75
C SER A 239 -5.15 13.76 14.36
N ILE A 240 -5.25 14.89 13.67
CA ILE A 240 -4.54 15.11 12.41
C ILE A 240 -3.26 15.88 12.73
N LEU A 241 -2.13 15.23 12.46
CA LEU A 241 -0.80 15.79 12.69
C LEU A 241 -0.09 16.06 11.36
N GLY A 242 0.62 17.16 11.27
CA GLY A 242 1.38 17.56 10.10
C GLY A 242 2.25 18.78 10.36
N GLU A 243 3.00 19.18 9.38
CA GLU A 243 3.84 20.37 9.42
C GLU A 243 3.00 21.63 9.17
N SER A 244 2.03 21.52 8.24
CA SER A 244 1.12 22.60 7.86
C SER A 244 -0.27 22.05 7.52
N GLN A 245 -1.29 22.88 7.73
CA GLN A 245 -2.64 22.60 7.25
C GLN A 245 -2.72 22.53 5.72
N GLU A 246 -1.78 23.14 5.01
CA GLU A 246 -1.73 23.15 3.55
C GLU A 246 -1.10 21.89 2.96
N ASP A 247 -0.50 21.04 3.77
CA ASP A 247 0.11 19.79 3.29
C ASP A 247 -0.93 18.85 2.72
N SER A 248 -0.64 18.28 1.56
CA SER A 248 -1.49 17.28 0.90
C SER A 248 -1.43 15.90 1.57
N VAL A 249 -0.38 15.65 2.37
CA VAL A 249 -0.19 14.42 3.16
C VAL A 249 0.01 14.78 4.62
N GLN A 250 -0.82 14.21 5.48
CA GLN A 250 -0.86 14.44 6.92
C GLN A 250 -0.94 13.09 7.65
N GLY A 251 -0.81 13.05 8.97
CA GLY A 251 -0.96 11.85 9.79
C GLY A 251 -2.34 11.81 10.46
N GLU A 252 -3.10 10.75 10.22
CA GLU A 252 -4.27 10.38 11.03
C GLU A 252 -3.80 9.54 12.21
N CYS A 253 -3.73 10.12 13.41
CA CYS A 253 -3.15 9.53 14.60
C CYS A 253 -4.22 9.16 15.63
N CYS A 254 -4.12 7.98 16.19
CA CYS A 254 -5.04 7.49 17.21
C CYS A 254 -4.38 7.54 18.58
N ASP A 255 -4.94 8.32 19.51
CA ASP A 255 -4.38 8.47 20.85
C ASP A 255 -4.59 7.22 21.73
N GLU A 256 -5.50 6.31 21.36
CA GLU A 256 -5.76 5.08 22.11
C GLU A 256 -4.73 3.97 21.81
N CYS A 257 -4.51 3.68 20.53
CA CYS A 257 -3.59 2.60 20.16
C CYS A 257 -2.22 3.08 19.70
N HIS A 258 -2.00 4.39 19.66
CA HIS A 258 -0.80 5.04 19.12
C HIS A 258 -0.46 4.62 17.68
N GLY A 259 -1.44 4.10 16.95
CA GLY A 259 -1.31 3.81 15.52
C GLY A 259 -1.58 5.05 14.68
N TYR A 260 -0.90 5.20 13.55
CA TYR A 260 -1.24 6.21 12.57
C TYR A 260 -1.35 5.66 11.15
N LEU A 261 -2.13 6.38 10.34
CA LEU A 261 -2.25 6.19 8.91
C LEU A 261 -2.04 7.53 8.22
N LYS A 262 -1.40 7.57 7.06
CA LYS A 262 -1.31 8.82 6.30
C LYS A 262 -2.66 9.21 5.72
N LEU A 263 -3.06 10.44 5.92
CA LEU A 263 -4.22 11.08 5.29
C LEU A 263 -3.75 11.84 4.06
N MET A 264 -4.29 11.51 2.91
CA MET A 264 -3.97 12.11 1.63
C MET A 264 -5.14 12.91 1.09
N LEU A 265 -4.92 14.20 0.79
CA LEU A 265 -5.94 15.16 0.39
C LEU A 265 -5.81 15.50 -1.09
N GLN A 266 -6.54 14.80 -1.96
CA GLN A 266 -6.47 15.01 -3.41
C GLN A 266 -6.89 16.42 -3.83
N SER A 267 -7.72 17.11 -3.04
CA SER A 267 -8.07 18.51 -3.29
C SER A 267 -6.87 19.48 -3.21
N LYS A 268 -5.80 19.10 -2.49
CA LYS A 268 -4.57 19.89 -2.36
C LYS A 268 -3.52 19.52 -3.39
N ASP A 269 -3.47 18.26 -3.81
CA ASP A 269 -2.63 17.79 -4.91
C ASP A 269 -3.41 16.81 -5.80
N PRO A 270 -4.02 17.30 -6.89
CA PRO A 270 -4.80 16.45 -7.79
C PRO A 270 -4.00 15.34 -8.50
N MET A 271 -2.68 15.49 -8.57
CA MET A 271 -1.79 14.54 -9.23
C MET A 271 -1.20 13.49 -8.29
N MET A 272 -1.66 13.47 -7.02
CA MET A 272 -1.13 12.54 -6.02
C MET A 272 -1.41 11.08 -6.41
N GLU A 273 -0.41 10.23 -6.22
CA GLU A 273 -0.49 8.77 -6.30
C GLU A 273 -0.08 8.16 -4.96
N VAL A 274 -0.94 7.32 -4.40
CA VAL A 274 -0.87 6.90 -3.00
C VAL A 274 0.48 6.32 -2.61
N MET A 275 1.03 5.41 -3.41
CA MET A 275 2.32 4.78 -3.10
C MET A 275 3.51 5.72 -3.29
N ALA A 276 3.45 6.58 -4.31
CA ALA A 276 4.52 7.52 -4.61
C ALA A 276 4.61 8.64 -3.56
N ASP A 277 3.47 9.23 -3.21
CA ASP A 277 3.41 10.30 -2.21
C ASP A 277 3.70 9.78 -0.81
N ASP A 278 3.36 8.53 -0.52
CA ASP A 278 3.78 7.87 0.70
C ASP A 278 5.31 7.77 0.82
N LEU A 279 5.99 7.34 -0.24
CA LEU A 279 7.47 7.26 -0.27
C LEU A 279 8.14 8.63 -0.20
N ALA A 280 7.54 9.65 -0.78
CA ALA A 280 8.09 11.00 -0.77
C ALA A 280 7.94 11.70 0.59
N THR A 281 7.07 11.20 1.46
CA THR A 281 6.77 11.78 2.78
C THR A 281 7.28 10.93 3.95
N ILE A 282 8.39 10.20 3.77
CA ILE A 282 9.06 9.43 4.85
C ILE A 282 9.47 10.34 6.02
N GLY A 283 9.77 11.62 5.77
CA GLY A 283 10.04 12.60 6.83
C GLY A 283 8.88 12.75 7.82
N LEU A 284 7.64 12.66 7.33
CA LEU A 284 6.45 12.64 8.19
C LEU A 284 6.40 11.38 9.06
N ASP A 285 6.76 10.20 8.51
CA ASP A 285 6.80 8.95 9.28
C ASP A 285 7.81 9.06 10.44
N ILE A 286 8.98 9.64 10.20
CA ILE A 286 10.00 9.87 11.23
C ILE A 286 9.47 10.84 12.29
N ALA A 287 8.84 11.93 11.88
CA ALA A 287 8.31 12.93 12.81
C ALA A 287 7.19 12.35 13.70
N LEU A 288 6.25 11.59 13.12
CA LEU A 288 5.19 10.93 13.87
C LEU A 288 5.73 9.84 14.81
N SER A 289 6.76 9.11 14.39
CA SER A 289 7.44 8.13 15.26
C SER A 289 8.09 8.80 16.47
N ASN A 290 8.68 9.99 16.30
CA ASN A 290 9.25 10.77 17.40
C ASN A 290 8.19 11.26 18.40
N GLU A 291 6.96 11.46 17.94
CA GLU A 291 5.80 11.76 18.81
C GLU A 291 5.17 10.49 19.45
N GLY A 292 5.74 9.31 19.21
CA GLY A 292 5.32 8.05 19.81
C GLY A 292 4.25 7.28 19.04
N PHE A 293 3.94 7.69 17.82
CA PHE A 293 2.99 6.96 16.97
C PHE A 293 3.67 5.90 16.12
N GLN A 294 2.97 4.79 15.87
CA GLN A 294 3.46 3.67 15.07
C GLN A 294 2.66 3.55 13.78
N ARG A 295 3.36 3.34 12.69
CA ARG A 295 2.73 3.14 11.38
C ARG A 295 1.95 1.82 11.34
N THR A 296 0.69 1.87 10.88
CA THR A 296 -0.17 0.69 10.79
C THR A 296 -0.14 0.02 9.41
N GLY A 297 0.06 0.78 8.36
CA GLY A 297 0.18 0.29 6.98
C GLY A 297 1.61 0.36 6.47
N ARG A 298 1.96 -0.44 5.47
CA ARG A 298 3.30 -0.45 4.88
C ARG A 298 3.27 -0.22 3.38
N ASN A 299 4.34 0.38 2.87
CA ASN A 299 4.60 0.47 1.45
C ASN A 299 5.22 -0.83 0.93
N MET A 300 4.79 -1.31 -0.23
CA MET A 300 5.33 -2.56 -0.80
C MET A 300 6.76 -2.42 -1.36
N TYR A 301 7.28 -1.20 -1.51
CA TYR A 301 8.67 -0.98 -1.93
C TYR A 301 9.64 -0.78 -0.76
N PHE A 302 9.13 -0.79 0.48
CA PHE A 302 9.91 -0.37 1.64
C PHE A 302 9.61 -1.23 2.87
N LEU A 303 10.65 -1.51 3.69
CA LEU A 303 10.49 -2.01 5.05
C LEU A 303 10.76 -0.87 6.02
N SER A 304 9.89 -0.71 6.99
CA SER A 304 9.94 0.41 7.94
C SER A 304 11.12 0.36 8.91
N GLY A 305 11.86 -0.75 8.99
CA GLY A 305 13.02 -0.93 9.83
C GLY A 305 12.70 -0.63 11.30
N GLY A 306 11.92 -1.48 11.95
CA GLY A 306 11.71 -1.36 13.40
C GLY A 306 13.05 -1.53 14.11
N GLU A 307 13.44 -0.61 14.97
CA GLU A 307 14.51 -0.83 15.92
C GLU A 307 14.16 -2.07 16.74
N GLN A 308 14.91 -3.14 16.56
CA GLN A 308 14.90 -4.23 17.52
C GLN A 308 15.51 -3.67 18.80
N GLU A 309 14.67 -3.32 19.78
CA GLU A 309 15.13 -3.27 21.15
C GLU A 309 15.75 -4.64 21.44
N THR A 310 17.07 -4.70 21.38
CA THR A 310 17.82 -5.78 22.00
C THR A 310 17.54 -5.71 23.48
N LYS A 311 16.54 -6.47 23.93
CA LYS A 311 16.41 -6.79 25.35
C LYS A 311 17.67 -7.55 25.74
N THR A 312 18.70 -6.81 26.15
CA THR A 312 19.79 -7.37 26.94
C THR A 312 19.19 -7.80 28.28
N SER A 313 19.05 -9.11 28.43
CA SER A 313 18.75 -9.80 29.68
C SER A 313 19.87 -9.62 30.69
#